data_ac6ba2fafb6d87957e96ec1c6922b9f6
#
_entry.id   ac6ba2fafb6d87957e96ec1c6922b9f6
#
_cell.length_a   1.000
_cell.length_b   1.000
_cell.length_c   1.000
_cell.angle_alpha   90.00
_cell.angle_beta   90.00
_cell.angle_gamma   90.00
#
_symmetry.space_group_name_H-M   'P 1'
#
loop_
_entity.id
_entity.type
_entity.pdbx_description
1 polymer ?
#
loop_
_entity_poly.entity_id
_entity_poly.type
_entity_poly.pdbx_seq_one_letter_code
_entity_poly.pdbx_strand_id
1 'polypeptide(L)'
;NSVLTPLIKKGQTINHLYINHPDILDFSKPSFYNYVNNGVFEFSPLDFPRIVKYKKRKNSKNRRTRKEREILINRKYDDFQKFISNHPDFNIVEMDTVEGLKDENDCFLTLLWRKSKFMLIFKLENQTTEEVSRIFNILQTLIPYDDYKRLFEVILTDNGHEFFDVLNIECMHSTGEQVTKLFFCDPHMS
;
A
#
# COMPACT_ATOMS: atom_id res chain seq x y z
N ASN A 1 19.39 -35.79 23.05
CA ASN A 1 18.49 -36.44 22.06
C ASN A 1 17.88 -37.74 22.61
N SER A 2 18.70 -38.66 23.15
CA SER A 2 18.23 -39.99 23.60
C SER A 2 17.11 -39.93 24.65
N VAL A 3 17.06 -38.95 25.52
CA VAL A 3 16.05 -38.77 26.58
C VAL A 3 14.90 -37.89 26.15
N LEU A 4 15.18 -36.76 25.43
CA LEU A 4 14.17 -35.80 25.06
C LEU A 4 13.26 -36.26 23.94
N THR A 5 13.79 -36.94 22.93
CA THR A 5 13.02 -37.45 21.78
C THR A 5 11.86 -38.37 22.19
N PRO A 6 12.02 -39.36 23.05
CA PRO A 6 10.91 -40.21 23.49
C PRO A 6 9.84 -39.45 24.28
N LEU A 7 10.24 -38.49 25.10
CA LEU A 7 9.32 -37.69 25.94
C LEU A 7 8.42 -36.78 25.07
N ILE A 8 9.01 -36.12 24.07
CA ILE A 8 8.28 -35.28 23.13
C ILE A 8 7.34 -36.10 22.23
N LYS A 9 7.81 -37.23 21.70
CA LYS A 9 6.98 -38.16 20.93
C LYS A 9 5.80 -38.75 21.71
N LYS A 10 5.91 -38.84 23.03
CA LYS A 10 4.79 -39.15 23.94
C LYS A 10 3.84 -37.99 24.18
N GLY A 11 4.03 -36.83 23.55
CA GLY A 11 3.16 -35.67 23.66
C GLY A 11 3.42 -34.76 24.89
N GLN A 12 4.57 -34.88 25.55
CA GLN A 12 4.90 -34.00 26.65
C GLN A 12 5.20 -32.57 26.14
N THR A 13 4.65 -31.58 26.85
CA THR A 13 4.88 -30.18 26.51
C THR A 13 6.25 -29.71 26.98
N ILE A 14 6.82 -28.71 26.33
CA ILE A 14 8.10 -28.11 26.72
C ILE A 14 8.06 -27.63 28.18
N ASN A 15 6.95 -27.01 28.61
CA ASN A 15 6.80 -26.60 30.01
C ASN A 15 6.90 -27.76 30.98
N HIS A 16 6.29 -28.89 30.65
CA HIS A 16 6.35 -30.09 31.47
C HIS A 16 7.80 -30.64 31.57
N LEU A 17 8.54 -30.60 30.46
CA LEU A 17 9.95 -31.04 30.44
C LEU A 17 10.84 -30.17 31.35
N TYR A 18 10.66 -28.85 31.30
CA TYR A 18 11.44 -27.94 32.16
C TYR A 18 11.12 -28.05 33.65
N ILE A 19 9.89 -28.46 33.98
CA ILE A 19 9.49 -28.63 35.40
C ILE A 19 9.98 -29.99 35.93
N ASN A 20 9.84 -31.07 35.14
CA ASN A 20 10.08 -32.44 35.66
C ASN A 20 11.48 -32.97 35.34
N HIS A 21 12.22 -32.31 34.44
CA HIS A 21 13.55 -32.76 34.02
C HIS A 21 14.54 -31.57 33.96
N PRO A 22 14.67 -30.79 35.06
CA PRO A 22 15.56 -29.60 35.07
C PRO A 22 17.02 -29.99 34.84
N ASP A 23 17.43 -31.18 35.28
CA ASP A 23 18.81 -31.66 35.17
C ASP A 23 19.25 -31.96 33.74
N ILE A 24 18.30 -32.09 32.80
CA ILE A 24 18.58 -32.40 31.39
C ILE A 24 18.60 -31.13 30.54
N LEU A 25 17.97 -30.04 31.01
CA LEU A 25 17.74 -28.80 30.27
C LEU A 25 18.41 -27.62 31.02
N ASP A 26 19.71 -27.47 30.82
CA ASP A 26 20.53 -26.41 31.41
C ASP A 26 20.51 -25.09 30.57
N PHE A 27 19.70 -25.02 29.53
CA PHE A 27 19.53 -23.86 28.68
C PHE A 27 18.10 -23.32 28.67
N SER A 28 17.94 -22.06 28.29
CA SER A 28 16.66 -21.36 28.35
C SER A 28 15.63 -21.92 27.34
N LYS A 29 14.32 -21.73 27.60
CA LYS A 29 13.23 -22.11 26.65
C LYS A 29 13.37 -21.47 25.28
N PRO A 30 13.73 -20.17 25.15
CA PRO A 30 14.02 -19.57 23.83
C PRO A 30 15.14 -20.30 23.09
N SER A 31 16.23 -20.67 23.78
CA SER A 31 17.33 -21.43 23.18
C SER A 31 16.88 -22.82 22.73
N PHE A 32 16.00 -23.47 23.49
CA PHE A 32 15.42 -24.75 23.13
C PHE A 32 14.66 -24.65 21.78
N TYR A 33 13.80 -23.64 21.62
CA TYR A 33 13.07 -23.43 20.37
C TYR A 33 14.01 -23.13 19.19
N ASN A 34 15.07 -22.37 19.42
CA ASN A 34 16.07 -22.09 18.38
C ASN A 34 16.78 -23.38 17.93
N TYR A 35 17.15 -24.26 18.87
CA TYR A 35 17.78 -25.54 18.55
C TYR A 35 16.84 -26.46 17.78
N VAL A 36 15.56 -26.50 18.16
CA VAL A 36 14.54 -27.26 17.43
C VAL A 36 14.38 -26.75 15.99
N ASN A 37 14.28 -25.44 15.82
CA ASN A 37 14.12 -24.80 14.51
C ASN A 37 15.35 -24.98 13.61
N ASN A 38 16.53 -25.05 14.22
CA ASN A 38 17.79 -25.27 13.50
C ASN A 38 18.12 -26.75 13.26
N GLY A 39 17.21 -27.66 13.63
CA GLY A 39 17.41 -29.11 13.40
C GLY A 39 18.51 -29.76 14.24
N VAL A 40 18.86 -29.19 15.40
CA VAL A 40 19.86 -29.73 16.32
C VAL A 40 19.36 -31.02 16.98
N PHE A 41 18.04 -31.17 17.11
CA PHE A 41 17.39 -32.33 17.68
C PHE A 41 16.81 -33.25 16.59
N GLU A 42 16.59 -34.49 16.95
CA GLU A 42 15.95 -35.53 16.08
C GLU A 42 14.44 -35.36 15.95
N PHE A 43 13.85 -34.38 16.65
CA PHE A 43 12.44 -34.03 16.58
C PHE A 43 12.29 -32.62 16.00
N SER A 44 11.16 -32.40 15.38
CA SER A 44 10.80 -31.14 14.71
C SER A 44 9.69 -30.39 15.47
N PRO A 45 9.40 -29.12 15.13
CA PRO A 45 8.26 -28.43 15.70
C PRO A 45 6.92 -29.14 15.53
N LEU A 46 6.80 -30.05 14.54
CA LEU A 46 5.59 -30.82 14.25
C LEU A 46 5.32 -31.93 15.31
N ASP A 47 6.35 -32.33 16.04
CA ASP A 47 6.24 -33.36 17.06
C ASP A 47 5.66 -32.84 18.39
N PHE A 48 5.43 -31.55 18.51
CA PHE A 48 4.82 -30.97 19.70
C PHE A 48 3.30 -31.02 19.67
N PRO A 49 2.63 -31.26 20.83
CA PRO A 49 1.17 -31.39 20.91
C PRO A 49 0.42 -30.10 20.56
N ARG A 50 1.08 -28.97 20.56
CA ARG A 50 0.54 -27.67 20.13
C ARG A 50 1.49 -27.04 19.12
N ILE A 51 1.18 -27.25 17.83
CA ILE A 51 1.80 -26.44 16.76
C ILE A 51 1.28 -25.04 16.95
N VAL A 52 2.14 -24.09 17.29
CA VAL A 52 1.79 -22.67 17.23
C VAL A 52 1.53 -22.37 15.75
N LYS A 53 0.27 -22.32 15.36
CA LYS A 53 -0.10 -21.73 14.09
C LYS A 53 0.34 -20.27 14.17
N TYR A 54 1.48 -19.95 13.56
CA TYR A 54 1.84 -18.57 13.35
C TYR A 54 0.68 -17.96 12.55
N LYS A 55 -0.18 -17.17 13.21
CA LYS A 55 -1.01 -16.24 12.45
C LYS A 55 -0.01 -15.48 11.57
N LYS A 56 -0.15 -15.61 10.23
CA LYS A 56 0.54 -14.70 9.33
C LYS A 56 0.39 -13.33 9.97
N ARG A 57 1.51 -12.66 10.31
CA ARG A 57 1.45 -11.27 10.78
C ARG A 57 0.53 -10.59 9.79
N LYS A 58 -0.61 -10.07 10.27
CA LYS A 58 -1.38 -9.11 9.48
C LYS A 58 -0.31 -8.11 9.05
N ASN A 59 -0.05 -8.02 7.76
CA ASN A 59 0.89 -7.05 7.22
C ASN A 59 0.65 -5.77 8.01
N SER A 60 1.67 -5.28 8.71
CA SER A 60 1.57 -4.00 9.38
C SER A 60 1.01 -3.09 8.31
N LYS A 61 -0.17 -2.46 8.55
CA LYS A 61 -0.75 -1.48 7.64
C LYS A 61 0.43 -0.73 7.06
N ASN A 62 0.62 -0.80 5.74
CA ASN A 62 1.77 -0.24 5.06
C ASN A 62 1.99 1.17 5.60
N ARG A 63 2.99 1.33 6.48
CA ARG A 63 3.30 2.65 7.00
C ARG A 63 3.85 3.40 5.82
N ARG A 64 3.17 4.49 5.44
CA ARG A 64 3.63 5.39 4.40
C ARG A 64 5.12 5.66 4.58
N THR A 65 5.86 5.59 3.49
CA THR A 65 7.26 5.93 3.47
C THR A 65 7.46 7.41 3.87
N ARG A 66 8.68 7.81 4.18
CA ARG A 66 8.98 9.22 4.45
C ARG A 66 8.64 10.09 3.23
N LYS A 67 8.99 9.63 2.02
CA LYS A 67 8.72 10.33 0.75
C LYS A 67 7.22 10.53 0.52
N GLU A 68 6.39 9.52 0.72
CA GLU A 68 4.93 9.64 0.59
C GLU A 68 4.33 10.63 1.61
N ARG A 69 4.87 10.70 2.82
CA ARG A 69 4.43 11.68 3.81
C ARG A 69 4.80 13.11 3.44
N GLU A 70 5.97 13.32 2.84
CA GLU A 70 6.43 14.61 2.34
C GLU A 70 5.55 15.10 1.18
N ILE A 71 5.15 14.20 0.27
CA ILE A 71 4.22 14.49 -0.83
C ILE A 71 2.87 15.01 -0.33
N LEU A 72 2.35 14.50 0.77
CA LEU A 72 1.06 14.90 1.33
C LEU A 72 1.06 16.23 2.10
N ILE A 73 2.22 16.88 2.24
CA ILE A 73 2.30 18.21 2.86
C ILE A 73 1.60 19.24 1.95
N ASN A 74 0.64 19.98 2.51
CA ASN A 74 -0.18 20.97 1.81
C ASN A 74 -1.04 20.38 0.65
N ARG A 75 -1.32 19.06 0.68
CA ARG A 75 -2.13 18.37 -0.32
C ARG A 75 -3.26 17.52 0.28
N LYS A 76 -3.61 17.73 1.53
CA LYS A 76 -4.71 17.04 2.18
C LYS A 76 -6.06 17.65 1.80
N TYR A 77 -7.14 16.97 2.14
CA TYR A 77 -8.49 17.43 1.87
C TYR A 77 -8.81 18.80 2.48
N ASP A 78 -8.33 19.10 3.69
CA ASP A 78 -8.46 20.43 4.31
C ASP A 78 -7.76 21.53 3.50
N ASP A 79 -6.60 21.21 2.91
CA ASP A 79 -5.86 22.14 2.06
C ASP A 79 -6.60 22.36 0.72
N PHE A 80 -7.21 21.28 0.18
CA PHE A 80 -8.09 21.36 -0.99
C PHE A 80 -9.27 22.28 -0.72
N GLN A 81 -9.97 22.13 0.40
CA GLN A 81 -11.12 22.96 0.75
C GLN A 81 -10.74 24.45 0.84
N LYS A 82 -9.63 24.76 1.51
CA LYS A 82 -9.11 26.13 1.58
C LYS A 82 -8.74 26.67 0.20
N PHE A 83 -8.11 25.83 -0.63
CA PHE A 83 -7.70 26.24 -1.97
C PHE A 83 -8.90 26.56 -2.86
N ILE A 84 -9.91 25.69 -2.89
CA ILE A 84 -11.12 25.90 -3.70
C ILE A 84 -11.97 27.05 -3.18
N SER A 85 -12.01 27.31 -1.85
CA SER A 85 -12.70 28.48 -1.31
C SER A 85 -12.13 29.81 -1.86
N ASN A 86 -10.83 29.84 -2.18
CA ASN A 86 -10.17 31.00 -2.80
C ASN A 86 -10.26 31.00 -4.34
N HIS A 87 -10.64 29.86 -4.95
CA HIS A 87 -10.70 29.67 -6.41
C HIS A 87 -11.99 28.95 -6.81
N PRO A 88 -13.18 29.54 -6.57
CA PRO A 88 -14.47 28.85 -6.73
C PRO A 88 -14.78 28.46 -8.20
N ASP A 89 -14.15 29.15 -9.14
CA ASP A 89 -14.37 28.95 -10.58
C ASP A 89 -13.48 27.87 -11.20
N PHE A 90 -12.52 27.35 -10.46
CA PHE A 90 -11.62 26.33 -10.99
C PHE A 90 -12.35 25.03 -11.35
N ASN A 91 -11.87 24.37 -12.40
CA ASN A 91 -12.33 23.06 -12.78
C ASN A 91 -11.71 22.01 -11.86
N ILE A 92 -12.56 21.22 -11.23
CA ILE A 92 -12.14 20.12 -10.36
C ILE A 92 -12.34 18.83 -11.13
N VAL A 93 -11.28 18.05 -11.25
CA VAL A 93 -11.28 16.69 -11.80
C VAL A 93 -11.15 15.71 -10.64
N GLU A 94 -12.10 14.83 -10.49
CA GLU A 94 -12.00 13.68 -9.59
C GLU A 94 -11.30 12.54 -10.34
N MET A 95 -10.23 12.03 -9.76
CA MET A 95 -9.43 10.95 -10.32
C MET A 95 -9.48 9.74 -9.40
N ASP A 96 -9.79 8.58 -9.98
CA ASP A 96 -9.90 7.32 -9.25
C ASP A 96 -9.50 6.15 -10.14
N THR A 97 -9.11 5.04 -9.55
CA THR A 97 -8.88 3.78 -10.25
C THR A 97 -9.93 2.74 -9.86
N VAL A 98 -10.49 2.08 -10.87
CA VAL A 98 -11.46 1.00 -10.70
C VAL A 98 -10.79 -0.32 -11.03
N GLU A 99 -10.60 -1.16 -10.02
CA GLU A 99 -10.02 -2.49 -10.18
C GLU A 99 -11.04 -3.47 -10.78
N GLY A 100 -10.54 -4.38 -11.62
CA GLY A 100 -11.29 -5.52 -12.14
C GLY A 100 -11.47 -6.63 -11.10
N LEU A 101 -11.71 -7.85 -11.57
CA LEU A 101 -11.78 -9.04 -10.72
C LEU A 101 -10.41 -9.34 -10.10
N LYS A 102 -10.39 -9.95 -8.90
CA LYS A 102 -9.17 -10.20 -8.10
C LYS A 102 -8.03 -10.95 -8.82
N ASP A 103 -8.35 -11.64 -9.89
CA ASP A 103 -7.39 -12.43 -10.68
C ASP A 103 -6.95 -11.72 -11.98
N GLU A 104 -7.45 -10.50 -12.23
CA GLU A 104 -7.10 -9.66 -13.37
C GLU A 104 -6.31 -8.44 -12.90
N ASN A 105 -5.19 -8.15 -13.56
CA ASN A 105 -4.39 -6.96 -13.27
C ASN A 105 -4.93 -5.69 -13.94
N ASP A 106 -5.89 -5.85 -14.85
CA ASP A 106 -6.49 -4.76 -15.58
C ASP A 106 -7.30 -3.84 -14.65
N CYS A 107 -7.08 -2.56 -14.75
CA CYS A 107 -7.87 -1.55 -14.05
C CYS A 107 -8.20 -0.38 -14.98
N PHE A 108 -9.15 0.46 -14.57
CA PHE A 108 -9.51 1.67 -15.29
C PHE A 108 -9.13 2.90 -14.49
N LEU A 109 -8.45 3.86 -15.12
CA LEU A 109 -8.32 5.21 -14.60
C LEU A 109 -9.54 6.03 -15.04
N THR A 110 -10.22 6.65 -14.11
CA THR A 110 -11.37 7.53 -14.37
C THR A 110 -11.00 8.97 -14.04
N LEU A 111 -11.38 9.88 -14.92
CA LEU A 111 -11.23 11.33 -14.74
C LEU A 111 -12.61 11.98 -14.90
N LEU A 112 -13.21 12.46 -13.82
CA LEU A 112 -14.55 13.04 -13.79
C LEU A 112 -14.47 14.55 -13.52
N TRP A 113 -14.90 15.37 -14.47
CA TRP A 113 -15.06 16.82 -14.29
C TRP A 113 -16.34 17.13 -13.50
N ARG A 114 -16.19 17.66 -12.28
CA ARG A 114 -17.34 17.92 -11.37
C ARG A 114 -18.41 18.82 -11.98
N LYS A 115 -18.02 19.89 -12.69
CA LYS A 115 -18.95 20.86 -13.24
C LYS A 115 -19.74 20.30 -14.44
N SER A 116 -19.07 19.73 -15.40
CA SER A 116 -19.70 19.23 -16.65
C SER A 116 -20.29 17.84 -16.52
N LYS A 117 -19.92 17.08 -15.48
CA LYS A 117 -20.20 15.64 -15.34
C LYS A 117 -19.64 14.79 -16.50
N PHE A 118 -18.71 15.35 -17.26
CA PHE A 118 -18.00 14.63 -18.28
C PHE A 118 -16.97 13.68 -17.64
N MET A 119 -16.86 12.47 -18.15
CA MET A 119 -15.92 11.47 -17.64
C MET A 119 -15.09 10.90 -18.79
N LEU A 120 -13.80 10.81 -18.58
CA LEU A 120 -12.87 10.00 -19.38
C LEU A 120 -12.53 8.73 -18.64
N ILE A 121 -12.39 7.63 -19.37
CA ILE A 121 -12.01 6.33 -18.83
C ILE A 121 -10.88 5.78 -19.68
N PHE A 122 -9.77 5.41 -19.02
CA PHE A 122 -8.59 4.82 -19.66
C PHE A 122 -8.33 3.44 -19.09
N LYS A 123 -8.10 2.46 -19.97
CA LYS A 123 -7.63 1.15 -19.55
C LYS A 123 -6.15 1.24 -19.17
N LEU A 124 -5.79 0.77 -17.97
CA LEU A 124 -4.43 0.57 -17.51
C LEU A 124 -4.13 -0.93 -17.51
N GLU A 125 -2.91 -1.30 -17.86
CA GLU A 125 -2.47 -2.70 -17.79
C GLU A 125 -2.16 -3.12 -16.35
N ASN A 126 -1.74 -2.17 -15.52
CA ASN A 126 -1.45 -2.35 -14.10
C ASN A 126 -1.78 -1.08 -13.33
N GLN A 127 -2.12 -1.22 -12.04
CA GLN A 127 -2.35 -0.09 -11.14
C GLN A 127 -1.02 0.45 -10.60
N THR A 128 -0.29 1.18 -11.45
CA THR A 128 1.03 1.73 -11.11
C THR A 128 1.15 3.22 -11.43
N THR A 129 2.10 3.88 -10.76
CA THR A 129 2.44 5.30 -11.02
C THR A 129 2.83 5.55 -12.48
N GLU A 130 3.54 4.60 -13.08
CA GLU A 130 4.04 4.69 -14.45
C GLU A 130 2.88 4.68 -15.45
N GLU A 131 1.86 3.84 -15.24
CA GLU A 131 0.69 3.76 -16.10
C GLU A 131 -0.16 5.04 -16.00
N VAL A 132 -0.37 5.56 -14.80
CA VAL A 132 -1.06 6.85 -14.61
C VAL A 132 -0.28 7.97 -15.30
N SER A 133 1.03 8.06 -15.08
CA SER A 133 1.90 9.07 -15.72
C SER A 133 1.87 8.97 -17.25
N ARG A 134 1.82 7.74 -17.80
CA ARG A 134 1.65 7.52 -19.25
C ARG A 134 0.37 8.13 -19.80
N ILE A 135 -0.75 8.01 -19.08
CA ILE A 135 -2.02 8.62 -19.51
C ILE A 135 -1.92 10.15 -19.49
N PHE A 136 -1.33 10.75 -18.44
CA PHE A 136 -1.14 12.20 -18.41
C PHE A 136 -0.22 12.70 -19.51
N ASN A 137 0.83 11.94 -19.87
CA ASN A 137 1.67 12.23 -21.03
C ASN A 137 0.88 12.26 -22.34
N ILE A 138 0.01 11.27 -22.55
CA ILE A 138 -0.87 11.20 -23.73
C ILE A 138 -1.81 12.41 -23.75
N LEU A 139 -2.46 12.74 -22.63
CA LEU A 139 -3.38 13.88 -22.53
C LEU A 139 -2.67 15.20 -22.82
N GLN A 140 -1.46 15.42 -22.29
CA GLN A 140 -0.64 16.60 -22.54
C GLN A 140 -0.18 16.72 -23.99
N THR A 141 -0.05 15.60 -24.70
CA THR A 141 0.31 15.58 -26.12
C THR A 141 -0.89 15.89 -27.01
N LEU A 142 -2.07 15.38 -26.65
CA LEU A 142 -3.29 15.50 -27.45
C LEU A 142 -4.04 16.81 -27.23
N ILE A 143 -3.98 17.39 -26.05
CA ILE A 143 -4.73 18.59 -25.68
C ILE A 143 -3.79 19.80 -25.78
N PRO A 144 -4.19 20.88 -26.50
CA PRO A 144 -3.43 22.12 -26.54
C PRO A 144 -3.15 22.66 -25.14
N TYR A 145 -1.98 23.26 -24.95
CA TYR A 145 -1.48 23.71 -23.65
C TYR A 145 -2.49 24.56 -22.86
N ASP A 146 -3.08 25.59 -23.50
CA ASP A 146 -4.03 26.49 -22.84
C ASP A 146 -5.32 25.78 -22.42
N ASP A 147 -5.78 24.83 -23.24
CA ASP A 147 -6.96 24.02 -22.95
C ASP A 147 -6.65 23.01 -21.83
N TYR A 148 -5.47 22.38 -21.85
CA TYR A 148 -5.05 21.49 -20.80
C TYR A 148 -4.99 22.19 -19.45
N LYS A 149 -4.35 23.36 -19.39
CA LYS A 149 -4.24 24.19 -18.17
C LYS A 149 -5.62 24.57 -17.63
N ARG A 150 -6.59 24.87 -18.48
CA ARG A 150 -7.97 25.21 -18.10
C ARG A 150 -8.79 24.00 -17.65
N LEU A 151 -8.57 22.85 -18.27
CA LEU A 151 -9.32 21.63 -17.97
C LEU A 151 -8.83 20.94 -16.70
N PHE A 152 -7.54 21.01 -16.40
CA PHE A 152 -6.88 20.32 -15.29
C PHE A 152 -6.35 21.27 -14.21
N GLU A 153 -7.11 22.31 -13.84
CA GLU A 153 -6.67 23.28 -12.82
C GLU A 153 -6.45 22.60 -11.46
N VAL A 154 -7.35 21.69 -11.08
CA VAL A 154 -7.29 20.97 -9.81
C VAL A 154 -7.69 19.52 -10.01
N ILE A 155 -6.90 18.62 -9.47
CA ILE A 155 -7.22 17.19 -9.39
C ILE A 155 -7.38 16.79 -7.92
N LEU A 156 -8.46 16.07 -7.64
CA LEU A 156 -8.71 15.45 -6.34
C LEU A 156 -8.75 13.94 -6.51
N THR A 157 -7.96 13.23 -5.72
CA THR A 157 -7.86 11.77 -5.77
C THR A 157 -7.90 11.16 -4.38
N ASP A 158 -8.00 9.85 -4.29
CA ASP A 158 -7.80 9.11 -3.05
C ASP A 158 -6.30 8.98 -2.72
N ASN A 159 -5.96 8.15 -1.71
CA ASN A 159 -4.58 7.94 -1.30
C ASN A 159 -3.97 6.68 -1.96
N GLY A 160 -4.34 6.35 -3.19
CA GLY A 160 -3.76 5.24 -3.95
C GLY A 160 -2.27 5.46 -4.24
N HIS A 161 -1.50 4.38 -4.22
CA HIS A 161 -0.05 4.45 -4.49
C HIS A 161 0.27 4.91 -5.91
N GLU A 162 -0.60 4.60 -6.86
CA GLU A 162 -0.51 4.96 -8.27
C GLU A 162 -0.52 6.48 -8.52
N PHE A 163 -1.00 7.27 -7.55
CA PHE A 163 -1.11 8.73 -7.67
C PHE A 163 0.05 9.50 -7.02
N PHE A 164 1.06 8.80 -6.46
CA PHE A 164 2.16 9.45 -5.75
C PHE A 164 3.28 9.99 -6.67
N ASP A 165 3.18 9.82 -7.99
CA ASP A 165 4.07 10.51 -8.93
C ASP A 165 3.52 11.91 -9.27
N VAL A 166 3.47 12.74 -8.24
CA VAL A 166 2.84 14.07 -8.27
C VAL A 166 3.45 14.99 -9.34
N LEU A 167 4.76 14.92 -9.54
CA LEU A 167 5.43 15.79 -10.51
C LEU A 167 4.98 15.50 -11.95
N ASN A 168 4.81 14.24 -12.32
CA ASN A 168 4.34 13.86 -13.63
C ASN A 168 2.86 14.17 -13.85
N ILE A 169 2.07 14.34 -12.79
CA ILE A 169 0.67 14.74 -12.87
C ILE A 169 0.54 16.27 -12.90
N GLU A 170 1.26 16.98 -12.02
CA GLU A 170 1.13 18.44 -11.83
C GLU A 170 1.85 19.24 -12.91
N CYS A 171 2.94 18.74 -13.48
CA CYS A 171 3.80 19.51 -14.38
C CYS A 171 3.67 19.07 -15.85
N MET A 172 3.76 20.05 -16.73
CA MET A 172 3.89 19.78 -18.16
C MET A 172 5.24 19.14 -18.48
N HIS A 173 5.25 18.02 -19.17
CA HIS A 173 6.48 17.33 -19.56
C HIS A 173 7.36 18.17 -20.49
N SER A 174 6.75 18.99 -21.36
CA SER A 174 7.47 19.81 -22.33
C SER A 174 8.20 20.99 -21.72
N THR A 175 7.67 21.60 -20.67
CA THR A 175 8.18 22.82 -20.08
C THR A 175 8.62 22.69 -18.62
N GLY A 176 8.16 21.66 -17.92
CA GLY A 176 8.32 21.51 -16.47
C GLY A 176 7.47 22.47 -15.65
N GLU A 177 6.60 23.28 -16.28
CA GLU A 177 5.71 24.22 -15.60
C GLU A 177 4.60 23.47 -14.86
N GLN A 178 4.35 23.86 -13.61
CA GLN A 178 3.21 23.34 -12.86
C GLN A 178 1.92 23.99 -13.37
N VAL A 179 1.04 23.18 -13.95
CA VAL A 179 -0.23 23.62 -14.55
C VAL A 179 -1.44 23.08 -13.79
N THR A 180 -1.25 22.09 -12.96
CA THR A 180 -2.29 21.39 -12.19
C THR A 180 -1.91 21.40 -10.73
N LYS A 181 -2.88 21.33 -9.83
CA LYS A 181 -2.65 21.10 -8.41
C LYS A 181 -3.38 19.85 -7.95
N LEU A 182 -2.62 18.88 -7.43
CA LEU A 182 -3.12 17.59 -6.96
C LEU A 182 -3.38 17.61 -5.46
N PHE A 183 -4.56 17.15 -5.04
CA PHE A 183 -4.94 16.96 -3.65
C PHE A 183 -5.40 15.54 -3.40
N PHE A 184 -5.29 15.09 -2.16
CA PHE A 184 -5.65 13.75 -1.71
C PHE A 184 -6.80 13.82 -0.70
N CYS A 185 -7.80 12.98 -0.90
CA CYS A 185 -8.89 12.78 0.07
C CYS A 185 -8.38 12.16 1.36
N ASP A 186 -9.09 12.40 2.46
CA ASP A 186 -8.81 11.67 3.69
C ASP A 186 -9.24 10.19 3.54
N PRO A 187 -8.51 9.26 4.18
CA PRO A 187 -8.90 7.85 4.17
C PRO A 187 -10.34 7.70 4.70
N HIS A 188 -11.20 7.00 3.95
CA HIS A 188 -12.59 6.70 4.29
C HIS A 188 -13.63 7.82 4.06
N MET A 189 -13.31 8.83 3.28
CA MET A 189 -14.27 9.88 2.86
C MET A 189 -14.65 9.78 1.37
N SER A 190 -14.58 8.58 0.80
CA SER A 190 -15.06 8.28 -0.55
C SER A 190 -16.49 7.77 -0.52
#